data_165af11aa5fe677501d2b98fd9c337ff
#
_entry.id   165af11aa5fe677501d2b98fd9c337ff
#
_cell.length_a   1.000
_cell.length_b   1.000
_cell.length_c   1.000
_cell.angle_alpha   90.00
_cell.angle_beta   90.00
_cell.angle_gamma   90.00
#
_symmetry.space_group_name_H-M   'P 1'
#
loop_
_entity.id
_entity.type
_entity.pdbx_description
1 polymer ?
#
loop_
_entity_poly.entity_id
_entity_poly.type
_entity_poly.pdbx_seq_one_letter_code
_entity_poly.pdbx_strand_id
1 'polypeptide(L)'
;VTLLARLVGVSERVAATPARLSKVRALADFLSSLPPEDIDTAVLYLSGETPQGRIGIGYASLKAAATTAAATVETMTIGEIDSALTSLATLRGPGSAASRDRALGSLFSRASLRERGFLIQLLAGELRQGALAGVMLDAIAQASGLPGAEVRRAAMFAGGLGRVATAALTGGVPALGAFQLEVFAPVAPMLAQTAANVGAALRELGGEAALEWKMDGARIQVHKAGSDVRIYTRGLNDVSAAVPEIVEAARALPAHSAVLDGEAIAFDETGRPRPFQVTMRRFGRRLDVDKLRGELPIGAFFFDCLSIERSSIAQRPLRDRYRA
;
A
#
# COMPACT_ATOMS: atom_id res chain seq x y z
N VAL A 1 9.23 -13.40 21.25
CA VAL A 1 9.81 -13.86 19.98
C VAL A 1 8.87 -14.88 19.33
N THR A 2 8.45 -14.64 18.12
CA THR A 2 7.47 -15.49 17.41
C THR A 2 8.14 -16.35 16.36
N LEU A 3 7.86 -17.65 16.36
CA LEU A 3 8.34 -18.58 15.33
C LEU A 3 7.63 -18.29 13.99
N LEU A 4 8.39 -18.35 12.88
CA LEU A 4 7.85 -18.24 11.53
C LEU A 4 6.77 -19.30 11.27
N ALA A 5 6.96 -20.51 11.76
CA ALA A 5 6.00 -21.61 11.64
C ALA A 5 4.59 -21.27 12.17
N ARG A 6 4.49 -20.47 13.25
CA ARG A 6 3.20 -20.00 13.76
C ARG A 6 2.49 -19.07 12.75
N LEU A 7 3.24 -18.13 12.16
CA LEU A 7 2.74 -17.22 11.12
C LEU A 7 2.32 -18.02 9.88
N VAL A 8 3.14 -18.98 9.42
CA VAL A 8 2.82 -19.87 8.29
C VAL A 8 1.52 -20.62 8.56
N GLY A 9 1.34 -21.20 9.76
CA GLY A 9 0.11 -21.87 10.13
C GLY A 9 -1.14 -20.96 10.10
N VAL A 10 -0.99 -19.67 10.42
CA VAL A 10 -2.08 -18.68 10.26
C VAL A 10 -2.36 -18.43 8.78
N SER A 11 -1.32 -18.21 7.98
CA SER A 11 -1.43 -18.02 6.53
C SER A 11 -2.19 -19.17 5.85
N GLU A 12 -1.85 -20.41 6.20
CA GLU A 12 -2.53 -21.63 5.70
C GLU A 12 -4.00 -21.69 6.10
N ARG A 13 -4.33 -21.39 7.37
CA ARG A 13 -5.74 -21.34 7.82
C ARG A 13 -6.54 -20.27 7.09
N VAL A 14 -5.95 -19.09 6.88
CA VAL A 14 -6.58 -17.99 6.13
C VAL A 14 -6.80 -18.37 4.66
N ALA A 15 -5.84 -19.06 4.04
CA ALA A 15 -5.97 -19.55 2.67
C ALA A 15 -7.05 -20.63 2.53
N ALA A 16 -7.19 -21.51 3.53
CA ALA A 16 -8.10 -22.65 3.49
C ALA A 16 -9.59 -22.29 3.63
N THR A 17 -9.94 -21.08 4.07
CA THR A 17 -11.35 -20.67 4.25
C THR A 17 -11.76 -19.55 3.28
N PRO A 18 -12.94 -19.64 2.61
CA PRO A 18 -13.51 -18.53 1.86
C PRO A 18 -14.22 -17.51 2.76
N ALA A 19 -14.58 -17.88 3.99
CA ALA A 19 -15.40 -17.09 4.88
C ALA A 19 -14.61 -15.90 5.48
N ARG A 20 -15.01 -14.66 5.13
CA ARG A 20 -14.36 -13.42 5.59
C ARG A 20 -14.21 -13.35 7.11
N LEU A 21 -15.27 -13.64 7.86
CA LEU A 21 -15.24 -13.58 9.33
C LEU A 21 -14.28 -14.58 9.97
N SER A 22 -14.16 -15.77 9.38
CA SER A 22 -13.18 -16.78 9.83
C SER A 22 -11.74 -16.32 9.60
N LYS A 23 -11.47 -15.66 8.46
CA LYS A 23 -10.16 -15.05 8.19
C LYS A 23 -9.84 -13.96 9.22
N VAL A 24 -10.77 -13.04 9.45
CA VAL A 24 -10.63 -11.95 10.41
C VAL A 24 -10.31 -12.50 11.80
N ARG A 25 -11.07 -13.50 12.27
CA ARG A 25 -10.84 -14.12 13.57
C ARG A 25 -9.46 -14.78 13.67
N ALA A 26 -9.07 -15.59 12.68
CA ALA A 26 -7.78 -16.27 12.69
C ALA A 26 -6.60 -15.31 12.73
N LEU A 27 -6.69 -14.18 11.99
CA LEU A 27 -5.70 -13.11 12.02
C LEU A 27 -5.71 -12.36 13.35
N ALA A 28 -6.90 -12.00 13.89
CA ALA A 28 -7.03 -11.27 15.13
C ALA A 28 -6.46 -12.03 16.33
N ASP A 29 -6.80 -13.34 16.44
CA ASP A 29 -6.28 -14.22 17.49
C ASP A 29 -4.75 -14.32 17.45
N PHE A 30 -4.18 -14.34 16.26
CA PHE A 30 -2.74 -14.35 16.11
C PHE A 30 -2.12 -13.01 16.48
N LEU A 31 -2.66 -11.90 15.97
CA LEU A 31 -2.14 -10.54 16.23
C LEU A 31 -2.12 -10.21 17.71
N SER A 32 -3.21 -10.55 18.46
CA SER A 32 -3.29 -10.31 19.90
C SER A 32 -2.31 -11.15 20.73
N SER A 33 -1.73 -12.20 20.16
CA SER A 33 -0.74 -13.07 20.80
C SER A 33 0.71 -12.69 20.51
N LEU A 34 0.94 -11.66 19.67
CA LEU A 34 2.28 -11.25 19.26
C LEU A 34 2.93 -10.32 20.28
N PRO A 35 4.24 -10.44 20.51
CA PRO A 35 4.98 -9.41 21.19
C PRO A 35 5.11 -8.16 20.29
N PRO A 36 5.22 -6.96 20.88
CA PRO A 36 5.21 -5.68 20.13
C PRO A 36 6.20 -5.61 18.95
N GLU A 37 7.39 -6.15 19.12
CA GLU A 37 8.47 -6.14 18.13
C GLU A 37 8.16 -6.96 16.87
N ASP A 38 7.28 -7.95 16.95
CA ASP A 38 6.94 -8.83 15.83
C ASP A 38 5.69 -8.36 15.05
N ILE A 39 4.89 -7.41 15.58
CA ILE A 39 3.58 -7.04 15.02
C ILE A 39 3.72 -6.49 13.61
N ASP A 40 4.58 -5.49 13.41
CA ASP A 40 4.73 -4.80 12.11
C ASP A 40 5.10 -5.80 11.00
N THR A 41 6.17 -6.56 11.23
CA THR A 41 6.67 -7.55 10.27
C THR A 41 5.65 -8.66 10.01
N ALA A 42 4.96 -9.15 11.05
CA ALA A 42 3.95 -10.20 10.90
C ALA A 42 2.75 -9.74 10.05
N VAL A 43 2.28 -8.50 10.26
CA VAL A 43 1.19 -7.91 9.46
C VAL A 43 1.61 -7.76 8.00
N LEU A 44 2.82 -7.26 7.74
CA LEU A 44 3.33 -7.12 6.37
C LEU A 44 3.45 -8.50 5.69
N TYR A 45 4.05 -9.48 6.34
CA TYR A 45 4.19 -10.83 5.78
C TYR A 45 2.84 -11.48 5.47
N LEU A 46 1.86 -11.37 6.38
CA LEU A 46 0.50 -11.87 6.15
C LEU A 46 -0.26 -11.05 5.10
N SER A 47 0.15 -9.84 4.79
CA SER A 47 -0.39 -9.02 3.71
C SER A 47 0.32 -9.25 2.37
N GLY A 48 1.35 -10.11 2.32
CA GLY A 48 2.13 -10.40 1.12
C GLY A 48 3.21 -9.33 0.83
N GLU A 49 3.60 -8.58 1.83
CA GLU A 49 4.61 -7.52 1.75
C GLU A 49 5.79 -7.82 2.67
N THR A 50 6.92 -7.18 2.42
CA THR A 50 8.08 -7.23 3.31
C THR A 50 8.50 -5.81 3.68
N PRO A 51 9.05 -5.56 4.90
CA PRO A 51 9.55 -4.24 5.30
C PRO A 51 10.56 -3.65 4.31
N GLN A 52 11.33 -4.51 3.66
CA GLN A 52 12.37 -4.13 2.68
C GLN A 52 11.79 -3.79 1.29
N GLY A 53 10.51 -4.00 1.07
CA GLY A 53 9.90 -3.88 -0.26
C GLY A 53 10.47 -4.90 -1.25
N ARG A 54 10.69 -4.49 -2.50
CA ARG A 54 11.25 -5.39 -3.52
C ARG A 54 12.76 -5.59 -3.32
N ILE A 55 13.15 -6.78 -2.86
CA ILE A 55 14.55 -7.15 -2.60
C ILE A 55 15.32 -7.47 -3.89
N GLY A 56 14.61 -7.62 -5.04
CA GLY A 56 15.24 -7.93 -6.33
C GLY A 56 15.74 -9.37 -6.46
N ILE A 57 15.10 -10.32 -5.77
CA ILE A 57 15.35 -11.75 -5.90
C ILE A 57 14.43 -12.31 -6.99
N GLY A 58 15.02 -12.89 -8.04
CA GLY A 58 14.25 -13.53 -9.10
C GLY A 58 13.69 -14.88 -8.69
N TYR A 59 12.57 -15.30 -9.30
CA TYR A 59 11.94 -16.61 -9.04
C TYR A 59 12.90 -17.78 -9.25
N ALA A 60 13.81 -17.68 -10.24
CA ALA A 60 14.82 -18.72 -10.51
C ALA A 60 15.77 -18.91 -9.31
N SER A 61 16.25 -17.82 -8.70
CA SER A 61 17.11 -17.90 -7.49
C SER A 61 16.35 -18.48 -6.29
N LEU A 62 15.07 -18.13 -6.11
CA LEU A 62 14.22 -18.71 -5.06
C LEU A 62 14.06 -20.22 -5.25
N LYS A 63 13.79 -20.65 -6.47
CA LYS A 63 13.63 -22.06 -6.81
C LYS A 63 14.95 -22.84 -6.64
N ALA A 64 16.08 -22.27 -7.04
CA ALA A 64 17.40 -22.88 -6.85
C ALA A 64 17.74 -23.04 -5.37
N ALA A 65 17.51 -22.00 -4.54
CA ALA A 65 17.74 -22.08 -3.10
C ALA A 65 16.85 -23.15 -2.42
N ALA A 66 15.64 -23.37 -2.93
CA ALA A 66 14.71 -24.38 -2.41
C ALA A 66 15.15 -25.82 -2.62
N THR A 67 16.16 -26.09 -3.47
CA THR A 67 16.69 -27.44 -3.71
C THR A 67 17.62 -27.92 -2.58
N THR A 68 18.08 -27.04 -1.69
CA THR A 68 18.89 -27.42 -0.52
C THR A 68 18.10 -28.35 0.41
N ALA A 69 18.77 -29.14 1.25
CA ALA A 69 18.09 -29.95 2.27
C ALA A 69 17.26 -29.06 3.20
N ALA A 70 15.99 -29.42 3.47
CA ALA A 70 15.12 -28.66 4.37
C ALA A 70 15.41 -29.01 5.83
N ALA A 71 15.22 -28.03 6.72
CA ALA A 71 15.24 -28.31 8.15
C ALA A 71 14.05 -29.20 8.54
N THR A 72 14.29 -30.11 9.47
CA THR A 72 13.25 -30.98 10.05
C THR A 72 12.60 -30.35 11.28
N VAL A 73 13.22 -29.34 11.87
CA VAL A 73 12.75 -28.64 13.06
C VAL A 73 12.54 -27.16 12.72
N GLU A 74 11.38 -26.62 13.06
CA GLU A 74 10.96 -25.24 12.83
C GLU A 74 11.44 -24.37 14.00
N THR A 75 12.57 -23.71 13.84
CA THR A 75 13.20 -22.87 14.88
C THR A 75 13.35 -21.41 14.50
N MET A 76 13.14 -21.07 13.23
CA MET A 76 13.32 -19.70 12.77
C MET A 76 12.26 -18.76 13.32
N THR A 77 12.66 -17.60 13.72
CA THR A 77 11.79 -16.53 14.23
C THR A 77 11.48 -15.52 13.11
N ILE A 78 10.38 -14.76 13.25
CA ILE A 78 10.02 -13.67 12.35
C ILE A 78 11.16 -12.66 12.27
N GLY A 79 11.76 -12.27 13.40
CA GLY A 79 12.87 -11.32 13.46
C GLY A 79 14.15 -11.80 12.78
N GLU A 80 14.48 -13.12 12.87
CA GLU A 80 15.62 -13.67 12.13
C GLU A 80 15.41 -13.62 10.61
N ILE A 81 14.18 -13.91 10.14
CA ILE A 81 13.82 -13.77 8.73
C ILE A 81 13.95 -12.33 8.28
N ASP A 82 13.39 -11.39 9.04
CA ASP A 82 13.43 -9.96 8.70
C ASP A 82 14.88 -9.45 8.62
N SER A 83 15.72 -9.83 9.56
CA SER A 83 17.16 -9.51 9.57
C SER A 83 17.89 -10.10 8.36
N ALA A 84 17.58 -11.35 7.99
CA ALA A 84 18.17 -11.99 6.81
C ALA A 84 17.74 -11.30 5.50
N LEU A 85 16.44 -10.95 5.37
CA LEU A 85 15.93 -10.21 4.22
C LEU A 85 16.50 -8.79 4.12
N THR A 86 16.69 -8.11 5.26
CA THR A 86 17.37 -6.81 5.31
C THR A 86 18.79 -6.92 4.81
N SER A 87 19.54 -7.93 5.27
CA SER A 87 20.90 -8.19 4.80
C SER A 87 20.93 -8.47 3.29
N LEU A 88 20.00 -9.27 2.77
CA LEU A 88 19.87 -9.54 1.33
C LEU A 88 19.58 -8.28 0.52
N ALA A 89 18.74 -7.37 1.01
CA ALA A 89 18.37 -6.12 0.35
C ALA A 89 19.56 -5.14 0.21
N THR A 90 20.55 -5.22 1.11
CA THR A 90 21.73 -4.35 1.09
C THR A 90 22.82 -4.82 0.11
N LEU A 91 22.81 -6.08 -0.34
CA LEU A 91 23.80 -6.63 -1.24
C LEU A 91 23.70 -6.01 -2.63
N ARG A 92 24.67 -5.17 -3.02
CA ARG A 92 24.74 -4.47 -4.31
C ARG A 92 26.16 -4.49 -4.88
N GLY A 93 26.29 -4.26 -6.20
CA GLY A 93 27.58 -4.17 -6.89
C GLY A 93 28.09 -5.50 -7.46
N PRO A 94 29.33 -5.54 -8.00
CA PRO A 94 29.94 -6.72 -8.59
C PRO A 94 29.99 -7.88 -7.59
N GLY A 95 29.61 -9.09 -8.02
CA GLY A 95 29.58 -10.28 -7.15
C GLY A 95 28.35 -10.40 -6.22
N SER A 96 27.47 -9.40 -6.18
CA SER A 96 26.28 -9.41 -5.31
C SER A 96 25.32 -10.56 -5.63
N ALA A 97 25.23 -11.02 -6.88
CA ALA A 97 24.37 -12.15 -7.28
C ALA A 97 24.81 -13.43 -6.55
N ALA A 98 26.07 -13.82 -6.63
CA ALA A 98 26.59 -15.01 -5.94
C ALA A 98 26.49 -14.89 -4.41
N SER A 99 26.64 -13.69 -3.84
CA SER A 99 26.47 -13.46 -2.42
C SER A 99 25.01 -13.59 -1.98
N ARG A 100 24.06 -13.09 -2.80
CA ARG A 100 22.62 -13.28 -2.57
C ARG A 100 22.21 -14.73 -2.65
N ASP A 101 22.68 -15.47 -3.66
CA ASP A 101 22.37 -16.89 -3.82
C ASP A 101 22.88 -17.71 -2.62
N ARG A 102 24.10 -17.44 -2.12
CA ARG A 102 24.62 -18.09 -0.92
C ARG A 102 23.81 -17.74 0.34
N ALA A 103 23.48 -16.46 0.55
CA ALA A 103 22.71 -16.04 1.71
C ALA A 103 21.29 -16.63 1.67
N LEU A 104 20.65 -16.65 0.48
CA LEU A 104 19.35 -17.25 0.29
C LEU A 104 19.39 -18.78 0.50
N GLY A 105 20.41 -19.46 0.01
CA GLY A 105 20.64 -20.90 0.27
C GLY A 105 20.80 -21.20 1.75
N SER A 106 21.56 -20.38 2.49
CA SER A 106 21.72 -20.48 3.94
C SER A 106 20.40 -20.26 4.68
N LEU A 107 19.59 -19.26 4.28
CA LEU A 107 18.29 -19.03 4.86
C LEU A 107 17.35 -20.25 4.63
N PHE A 108 17.29 -20.73 3.39
CA PHE A 108 16.43 -21.85 3.02
C PHE A 108 16.86 -23.19 3.63
N SER A 109 18.15 -23.42 3.89
CA SER A 109 18.60 -24.64 4.57
C SER A 109 18.12 -24.74 6.02
N ARG A 110 17.82 -23.59 6.66
CA ARG A 110 17.25 -23.52 8.02
C ARG A 110 15.73 -23.61 8.04
N ALA A 111 15.06 -23.42 6.90
CA ALA A 111 13.61 -23.43 6.77
C ALA A 111 13.05 -24.85 6.54
N SER A 112 11.94 -25.19 7.18
CA SER A 112 11.15 -26.38 6.87
C SER A 112 10.52 -26.26 5.48
N LEU A 113 10.02 -27.36 4.93
CA LEU A 113 9.34 -27.34 3.62
C LEU A 113 8.15 -26.37 3.59
N ARG A 114 7.39 -26.29 4.69
CA ARG A 114 6.25 -25.37 4.81
C ARG A 114 6.70 -23.93 4.84
N GLU A 115 7.70 -23.61 5.64
CA GLU A 115 8.27 -22.26 5.74
C GLU A 115 8.88 -21.79 4.41
N ARG A 116 9.56 -22.69 3.68
CA ARG A 116 10.07 -22.40 2.33
C ARG A 116 8.95 -22.06 1.35
N GLY A 117 7.88 -22.86 1.35
CA GLY A 117 6.71 -22.60 0.50
C GLY A 117 6.14 -21.22 0.73
N PHE A 118 5.98 -20.83 1.99
CA PHE A 118 5.53 -19.50 2.37
C PHE A 118 6.51 -18.40 1.91
N LEU A 119 7.80 -18.54 2.21
CA LEU A 119 8.83 -17.54 1.84
C LEU A 119 8.94 -17.35 0.33
N ILE A 120 8.83 -18.44 -0.46
CA ILE A 120 8.82 -18.33 -1.92
C ILE A 120 7.64 -17.48 -2.39
N GLN A 121 6.43 -17.78 -1.91
CA GLN A 121 5.23 -17.02 -2.30
C GLN A 121 5.31 -15.54 -1.86
N LEU A 122 5.79 -15.29 -0.64
CA LEU A 122 5.99 -13.94 -0.12
C LEU A 122 6.98 -13.14 -0.98
N LEU A 123 8.17 -13.70 -1.23
CA LEU A 123 9.25 -13.03 -1.95
C LEU A 123 8.98 -12.91 -3.46
N ALA A 124 8.21 -13.82 -4.04
CA ALA A 124 7.73 -13.72 -5.42
C ALA A 124 6.56 -12.72 -5.56
N GLY A 125 5.95 -12.26 -4.47
CA GLY A 125 4.74 -11.43 -4.50
C GLY A 125 3.50 -12.22 -4.92
N GLU A 126 3.48 -13.53 -4.71
CA GLU A 126 2.41 -14.44 -5.12
C GLU A 126 1.58 -14.97 -3.94
N LEU A 127 1.73 -14.39 -2.76
CA LEU A 127 0.97 -14.81 -1.58
C LEU A 127 -0.50 -14.42 -1.73
N ARG A 128 -1.34 -15.36 -2.20
CA ARG A 128 -2.77 -15.16 -2.48
C ARG A 128 -3.67 -15.86 -1.46
N GLN A 129 -3.57 -15.49 -0.21
CA GLN A 129 -4.38 -16.05 0.87
C GLN A 129 -5.70 -15.30 1.13
N GLY A 130 -5.93 -14.19 0.42
CA GLY A 130 -7.14 -13.37 0.58
C GLY A 130 -7.18 -12.56 1.88
N ALA A 131 -6.04 -12.34 2.53
CA ALA A 131 -5.87 -11.35 3.59
C ALA A 131 -5.65 -9.96 2.97
N LEU A 132 -6.62 -9.50 2.16
CA LEU A 132 -6.61 -8.17 1.58
C LEU A 132 -6.63 -7.10 2.68
N ALA A 133 -6.18 -5.89 2.37
CA ALA A 133 -6.07 -4.78 3.32
C ALA A 133 -7.32 -4.61 4.20
N GLY A 134 -8.53 -4.74 3.63
CA GLY A 134 -9.78 -4.63 4.38
C GLY A 134 -10.01 -5.76 5.40
N VAL A 135 -9.54 -6.98 5.13
CA VAL A 135 -9.61 -8.11 6.08
C VAL A 135 -8.60 -7.90 7.21
N MET A 136 -7.40 -7.44 6.88
CA MET A 136 -6.36 -7.14 7.86
C MET A 136 -6.78 -5.98 8.78
N LEU A 137 -7.37 -4.91 8.27
CA LEU A 137 -7.89 -3.80 9.08
C LEU A 137 -8.99 -4.26 10.05
N ASP A 138 -9.91 -5.11 9.61
CA ASP A 138 -10.93 -5.68 10.50
C ASP A 138 -10.29 -6.58 11.57
N ALA A 139 -9.25 -7.34 11.21
CA ALA A 139 -8.51 -8.17 12.17
C ALA A 139 -7.74 -7.33 13.21
N ILE A 140 -7.11 -6.23 12.78
CA ILE A 140 -6.45 -5.28 13.69
C ILE A 140 -7.47 -4.67 14.66
N ALA A 141 -8.62 -4.22 14.16
CA ALA A 141 -9.68 -3.67 14.99
C ALA A 141 -10.19 -4.70 16.02
N GLN A 142 -10.42 -5.94 15.59
CA GLN A 142 -10.85 -7.01 16.50
C GLN A 142 -9.76 -7.36 17.52
N ALA A 143 -8.49 -7.48 17.10
CA ALA A 143 -7.38 -7.83 17.98
C ALA A 143 -7.12 -6.78 19.07
N SER A 144 -7.26 -5.50 18.70
CA SER A 144 -7.06 -4.37 19.62
C SER A 144 -8.30 -3.97 20.43
N GLY A 145 -9.48 -4.47 20.06
CA GLY A 145 -10.76 -4.05 20.65
C GLY A 145 -11.16 -2.61 20.30
N LEU A 146 -10.55 -2.02 19.28
CA LEU A 146 -10.77 -0.62 18.90
C LEU A 146 -11.84 -0.50 17.80
N PRO A 147 -12.53 0.67 17.71
CA PRO A 147 -13.49 0.90 16.64
C PRO A 147 -12.83 0.79 15.26
N GLY A 148 -13.41 -0.01 14.36
CA GLY A 148 -12.87 -0.21 13.00
C GLY A 148 -12.77 1.09 12.19
N ALA A 149 -13.58 2.10 12.49
CA ALA A 149 -13.49 3.42 11.86
C ALA A 149 -12.17 4.12 12.20
N GLU A 150 -11.71 4.07 13.46
CA GLU A 150 -10.44 4.65 13.89
C GLU A 150 -9.24 3.94 13.27
N VAL A 151 -9.28 2.60 13.21
CA VAL A 151 -8.22 1.82 12.56
C VAL A 151 -8.14 2.14 11.06
N ARG A 152 -9.28 2.24 10.37
CA ARG A 152 -9.32 2.60 8.93
C ARG A 152 -8.87 4.04 8.68
N ARG A 153 -9.27 4.98 9.56
CA ARG A 153 -8.78 6.36 9.49
C ARG A 153 -7.26 6.43 9.61
N ALA A 154 -6.69 5.78 10.63
CA ALA A 154 -5.25 5.73 10.85
C ALA A 154 -4.51 5.12 9.63
N ALA A 155 -5.06 4.06 9.04
CA ALA A 155 -4.47 3.38 7.89
C ALA A 155 -4.35 4.28 6.64
N MET A 156 -5.21 5.28 6.50
CA MET A 156 -5.09 6.24 5.39
C MET A 156 -3.79 7.04 5.49
N PHE A 157 -3.34 7.38 6.68
CA PHE A 157 -2.22 8.30 6.91
C PHE A 157 -0.93 7.61 7.38
N ALA A 158 -1.02 6.37 7.87
CA ALA A 158 0.13 5.68 8.46
C ALA A 158 1.21 5.23 7.45
N GLY A 159 0.89 5.16 6.15
CA GLY A 159 1.81 4.68 5.12
C GLY A 159 2.08 3.16 5.15
N GLY A 160 1.36 2.38 5.98
CA GLY A 160 1.47 0.92 6.03
C GLY A 160 0.64 0.28 7.13
N LEU A 161 0.14 -0.94 6.86
CA LEU A 161 -0.74 -1.67 7.79
C LEU A 161 -0.02 -2.13 9.06
N GLY A 162 1.27 -2.45 8.98
CA GLY A 162 2.05 -2.89 10.13
C GLY A 162 2.17 -1.80 11.19
N ARG A 163 2.46 -0.56 10.79
CA ARG A 163 2.50 0.60 11.69
C ARG A 163 1.16 0.83 12.39
N VAL A 164 0.04 0.68 11.66
CA VAL A 164 -1.31 0.79 12.24
C VAL A 164 -1.55 -0.30 13.28
N ALA A 165 -1.18 -1.54 12.97
CA ALA A 165 -1.35 -2.66 13.88
C ALA A 165 -0.53 -2.47 15.16
N THR A 166 0.74 -2.08 15.03
CA THR A 166 1.59 -1.79 16.19
C THR A 166 0.97 -0.68 17.06
N ALA A 167 0.57 0.44 16.45
CA ALA A 167 -0.05 1.53 17.20
C ALA A 167 -1.36 1.11 17.88
N ALA A 168 -2.22 0.36 17.18
CA ALA A 168 -3.49 -0.11 17.72
C ALA A 168 -3.31 -1.06 18.90
N LEU A 169 -2.39 -2.02 18.79
CA LEU A 169 -2.18 -3.08 19.77
C LEU A 169 -1.34 -2.64 20.97
N THR A 170 -0.49 -1.62 20.82
CA THR A 170 0.41 -1.18 21.90
C THR A 170 0.00 0.15 22.53
N GLY A 171 -0.62 1.06 21.78
CA GLY A 171 -0.90 2.42 22.22
C GLY A 171 -2.36 2.85 22.10
N GLY A 172 -3.23 2.00 21.54
CA GLY A 172 -4.67 2.25 21.44
C GLY A 172 -5.06 3.48 20.64
N VAL A 173 -6.22 4.09 20.99
CA VAL A 173 -6.77 5.26 20.29
C VAL A 173 -5.80 6.44 20.26
N PRO A 174 -5.07 6.79 21.34
CA PRO A 174 -4.11 7.90 21.27
C PRO A 174 -3.00 7.71 20.22
N ALA A 175 -2.45 6.50 20.11
CA ALA A 175 -1.43 6.19 19.12
C ALA A 175 -1.97 6.20 17.68
N LEU A 176 -3.21 5.71 17.48
CA LEU A 176 -3.88 5.84 16.18
C LEU A 176 -4.17 7.30 15.83
N GLY A 177 -4.48 8.13 16.83
CA GLY A 177 -4.71 9.56 16.67
C GLY A 177 -3.48 10.35 16.19
N ALA A 178 -2.27 9.83 16.44
CA ALA A 178 -1.03 10.45 15.97
C ALA A 178 -0.85 10.40 14.44
N PHE A 179 -1.51 9.45 13.75
CA PHE A 179 -1.49 9.43 12.28
C PHE A 179 -2.40 10.50 11.73
N GLN A 180 -1.80 11.50 11.13
CA GLN A 180 -2.45 12.66 10.54
C GLN A 180 -2.04 12.81 9.08
N LEU A 181 -2.80 13.60 8.33
CA LEU A 181 -2.44 13.98 6.98
C LEU A 181 -1.25 14.94 7.03
N GLU A 182 -0.17 14.57 6.38
CA GLU A 182 1.03 15.39 6.23
C GLU A 182 1.28 15.68 4.75
N VAL A 183 1.66 16.94 4.46
CA VAL A 183 2.05 17.30 3.08
C VAL A 183 3.33 16.55 2.72
N PHE A 184 3.37 16.00 1.50
CA PHE A 184 4.42 15.13 0.95
C PHE A 184 4.47 13.72 1.53
N ALA A 185 3.54 13.33 2.41
CA ALA A 185 3.26 11.96 2.78
C ALA A 185 1.96 11.51 2.05
N PRO A 186 2.06 10.69 0.99
CA PRO A 186 0.89 10.35 0.19
C PRO A 186 -0.10 9.47 0.98
N VAL A 187 -1.39 9.76 0.79
CA VAL A 187 -2.49 9.12 1.50
C VAL A 187 -2.97 7.88 0.74
N ALA A 188 -3.15 6.77 1.46
CA ALA A 188 -3.71 5.56 0.85
C ALA A 188 -5.15 5.82 0.36
N PRO A 189 -5.49 5.46 -0.90
CA PRO A 189 -6.81 5.72 -1.43
C PRO A 189 -7.87 4.86 -0.73
N MET A 190 -9.00 5.45 -0.37
CA MET A 190 -10.16 4.72 0.10
C MET A 190 -10.80 3.95 -1.06
N LEU A 191 -11.20 2.71 -0.82
CA LEU A 191 -11.89 1.88 -1.81
C LEU A 191 -13.40 2.11 -1.72
N ALA A 192 -14.05 2.26 -2.88
CA ALA A 192 -15.49 2.33 -2.98
C ALA A 192 -16.11 0.93 -2.80
N GLN A 193 -17.30 0.88 -2.22
CA GLN A 193 -18.14 -0.31 -2.20
C GLN A 193 -19.01 -0.35 -3.46
N THR A 194 -19.40 -1.56 -3.87
CA THR A 194 -20.35 -1.74 -4.99
C THR A 194 -21.75 -1.82 -4.44
N ALA A 195 -22.70 -1.20 -5.16
CA ALA A 195 -24.13 -1.36 -4.91
C ALA A 195 -24.81 -2.05 -6.10
N ALA A 196 -25.93 -2.71 -5.86
CA ALA A 196 -26.68 -3.43 -6.89
C ALA A 196 -27.24 -2.48 -7.98
N ASN A 197 -27.62 -1.26 -7.61
CA ASN A 197 -28.12 -0.21 -8.49
C ASN A 197 -28.05 1.15 -7.79
N VAL A 198 -28.32 2.22 -8.54
CA VAL A 198 -28.28 3.62 -8.02
C VAL A 198 -29.24 3.81 -6.84
N GLY A 199 -30.44 3.25 -6.88
CA GLY A 199 -31.41 3.35 -5.79
C GLY A 199 -30.92 2.68 -4.49
N ALA A 200 -30.22 1.55 -4.58
CA ALA A 200 -29.59 0.90 -3.44
C ALA A 200 -28.45 1.77 -2.88
N ALA A 201 -27.58 2.29 -3.75
CA ALA A 201 -26.49 3.18 -3.35
C ALA A 201 -27.01 4.42 -2.62
N LEU A 202 -28.04 5.08 -3.15
CA LEU A 202 -28.64 6.26 -2.52
C LEU A 202 -29.22 5.98 -1.14
N ARG A 203 -29.90 4.82 -0.97
CA ARG A 203 -30.43 4.43 0.35
C ARG A 203 -29.30 4.19 1.36
N GLU A 204 -28.23 3.52 0.95
CA GLU A 204 -27.06 3.28 1.81
C GLU A 204 -26.34 4.57 2.20
N LEU A 205 -26.34 5.58 1.31
CA LEU A 205 -25.71 6.89 1.55
C LEU A 205 -26.62 7.90 2.26
N GLY A 206 -27.86 7.50 2.64
CA GLY A 206 -28.78 8.38 3.35
C GLY A 206 -29.62 9.29 2.46
N GLY A 207 -29.74 8.96 1.17
CA GLY A 207 -30.64 9.62 0.21
C GLY A 207 -30.01 10.75 -0.62
N GLU A 208 -28.80 11.20 -0.27
CA GLU A 208 -28.07 12.23 -1.01
C GLU A 208 -26.67 11.76 -1.36
N ALA A 209 -26.22 11.95 -2.61
CA ALA A 209 -24.89 11.56 -3.08
C ALA A 209 -24.39 12.51 -4.16
N ALA A 210 -23.08 12.69 -4.24
CA ALA A 210 -22.42 13.28 -5.39
C ALA A 210 -22.38 12.25 -6.53
N LEU A 211 -22.72 12.69 -7.74
CA LEU A 211 -22.61 11.90 -8.96
C LEU A 211 -21.41 12.40 -9.75
N GLU A 212 -20.46 11.54 -9.97
CA GLU A 212 -19.21 11.88 -10.63
C GLU A 212 -18.99 11.03 -11.89
N TRP A 213 -18.39 11.62 -12.90
CA TRP A 213 -17.92 10.87 -14.05
C TRP A 213 -16.78 9.94 -13.64
N LYS A 214 -16.90 8.67 -14.01
CA LYS A 214 -15.76 7.76 -13.89
C LYS A 214 -14.78 8.03 -15.03
N MET A 215 -13.79 8.87 -14.76
CA MET A 215 -12.74 9.17 -15.71
C MET A 215 -11.83 7.97 -15.91
N ASP A 216 -11.36 7.76 -17.15
CA ASP A 216 -10.45 6.68 -17.52
C ASP A 216 -9.01 7.23 -17.64
N GLY A 217 -8.46 7.64 -16.52
CA GLY A 217 -7.12 8.23 -16.40
C GLY A 217 -6.29 7.55 -15.32
N ALA A 218 -5.22 8.20 -14.92
CA ALA A 218 -4.37 7.78 -13.82
C ALA A 218 -4.70 8.59 -12.56
N ARG A 219 -5.15 7.92 -11.49
CA ARG A 219 -5.40 8.60 -10.21
C ARG A 219 -4.11 9.18 -9.66
N ILE A 220 -4.17 10.45 -9.29
CA ILE A 220 -3.05 11.20 -8.71
C ILE A 220 -3.46 11.89 -7.43
N GLN A 221 -2.48 12.07 -6.55
CA GLN A 221 -2.54 13.04 -5.46
C GLN A 221 -1.53 14.14 -5.72
N VAL A 222 -1.96 15.39 -5.57
CA VAL A 222 -1.12 16.57 -5.69
C VAL A 222 -0.88 17.13 -4.30
N HIS A 223 0.38 17.23 -3.89
CA HIS A 223 0.81 17.83 -2.64
C HIS A 223 1.58 19.11 -2.96
N LYS A 224 1.17 20.22 -2.38
CA LYS A 224 1.78 21.55 -2.56
C LYS A 224 2.12 22.16 -1.20
N ALA A 225 3.32 22.76 -1.11
CA ALA A 225 3.71 23.67 -0.02
C ALA A 225 4.61 24.77 -0.58
N GLY A 226 4.10 25.98 -0.68
CA GLY A 226 4.77 27.08 -1.38
C GLY A 226 5.03 26.75 -2.85
N SER A 227 6.29 26.79 -3.28
CA SER A 227 6.75 26.42 -4.61
C SER A 227 6.94 24.91 -4.80
N ASP A 228 7.04 24.16 -3.72
CA ASP A 228 7.27 22.72 -3.77
C ASP A 228 5.96 21.99 -4.09
N VAL A 229 6.00 21.17 -5.15
CA VAL A 229 4.87 20.36 -5.58
C VAL A 229 5.36 18.94 -5.85
N ARG A 230 4.61 17.97 -5.35
CA ARG A 230 4.82 16.55 -5.66
C ARG A 230 3.52 15.90 -6.10
N ILE A 231 3.66 14.99 -7.07
CA ILE A 231 2.55 14.24 -7.65
C ILE A 231 2.77 12.77 -7.32
N TYR A 232 1.78 12.15 -6.69
CA TYR A 232 1.83 10.72 -6.34
C TYR A 232 0.76 9.95 -7.10
N THR A 233 1.10 8.74 -7.53
CA THR A 233 0.14 7.81 -8.14
C THR A 233 -0.71 7.11 -7.08
N ARG A 234 -1.73 6.36 -7.52
CA ARG A 234 -2.52 5.46 -6.66
C ARG A 234 -1.65 4.49 -5.84
N GLY A 235 -0.50 4.06 -6.38
CA GLY A 235 0.47 3.21 -5.68
C GLY A 235 1.46 3.99 -4.82
N LEU A 236 1.18 5.26 -4.51
CA LEU A 236 1.96 6.16 -3.66
C LEU A 236 3.39 6.46 -4.17
N ASN A 237 3.65 6.19 -5.44
CA ASN A 237 4.95 6.50 -6.06
C ASN A 237 4.98 7.96 -6.52
N ASP A 238 6.08 8.66 -6.23
CA ASP A 238 6.34 10.01 -6.74
C ASP A 238 6.63 9.95 -8.25
N VAL A 239 5.83 10.68 -9.01
CA VAL A 239 5.92 10.78 -10.48
C VAL A 239 6.05 12.23 -10.95
N SER A 240 6.37 13.16 -10.06
CA SER A 240 6.46 14.60 -10.34
C SER A 240 7.32 14.90 -11.57
N ALA A 241 8.46 14.21 -11.71
CA ALA A 241 9.37 14.38 -12.83
C ALA A 241 8.79 13.93 -14.20
N ALA A 242 7.78 13.06 -14.19
CA ALA A 242 7.15 12.56 -15.42
C ALA A 242 6.01 13.45 -15.93
N VAL A 243 5.47 14.35 -15.09
CA VAL A 243 4.29 15.18 -15.38
C VAL A 243 4.52 16.65 -14.98
N PRO A 244 5.57 17.32 -15.54
CA PRO A 244 5.94 18.68 -15.17
C PRO A 244 4.80 19.69 -15.41
N GLU A 245 3.94 19.48 -16.40
CA GLU A 245 2.79 20.33 -16.68
C GLU A 245 1.76 20.33 -15.53
N ILE A 246 1.56 19.19 -14.85
CA ILE A 246 0.69 19.13 -13.66
C ILE A 246 1.36 19.83 -12.47
N VAL A 247 2.69 19.67 -12.33
CA VAL A 247 3.48 20.37 -11.29
C VAL A 247 3.37 21.88 -11.48
N GLU A 248 3.52 22.38 -12.71
CA GLU A 248 3.41 23.80 -13.04
C GLU A 248 2.00 24.35 -12.75
N ALA A 249 0.97 23.62 -13.21
CA ALA A 249 -0.43 23.98 -12.96
C ALA A 249 -0.75 24.02 -11.46
N ALA A 250 -0.31 23.02 -10.70
CA ALA A 250 -0.50 22.99 -9.26
C ALA A 250 0.27 24.10 -8.52
N ARG A 251 1.47 24.44 -9.00
CA ARG A 251 2.24 25.56 -8.46
C ARG A 251 1.53 26.90 -8.62
N ALA A 252 0.78 27.06 -9.72
CA ALA A 252 0.01 28.28 -10.01
C ALA A 252 -1.29 28.40 -9.20
N LEU A 253 -1.75 27.36 -8.49
CA LEU A 253 -2.92 27.45 -7.61
C LEU A 253 -2.68 28.49 -6.52
N PRO A 254 -3.70 29.30 -6.18
CA PRO A 254 -3.56 30.41 -5.21
C PRO A 254 -3.26 29.94 -3.78
N ALA A 255 -3.64 28.69 -3.42
CA ALA A 255 -3.38 28.14 -2.09
C ALA A 255 -1.87 27.99 -1.83
N HIS A 256 -1.41 28.42 -0.66
CA HIS A 256 -0.03 28.21 -0.25
C HIS A 256 0.28 26.73 0.01
N SER A 257 -0.66 25.99 0.58
CA SER A 257 -0.52 24.58 0.88
C SER A 257 -1.81 23.83 0.56
N ALA A 258 -1.71 22.70 -0.16
CA ALA A 258 -2.86 21.88 -0.50
C ALA A 258 -2.46 20.40 -0.68
N VAL A 259 -3.41 19.50 -0.38
CA VAL A 259 -3.39 18.09 -0.77
C VAL A 259 -4.70 17.81 -1.51
N LEU A 260 -4.58 17.54 -2.81
CA LEU A 260 -5.70 17.32 -3.71
C LEU A 260 -5.70 15.88 -4.24
N ASP A 261 -6.88 15.29 -4.42
CA ASP A 261 -7.06 13.99 -5.08
C ASP A 261 -7.73 14.23 -6.44
N GLY A 262 -7.26 13.55 -7.47
CA GLY A 262 -7.72 13.79 -8.82
C GLY A 262 -7.34 12.68 -9.80
N GLU A 263 -7.65 12.91 -11.06
CA GLU A 263 -7.34 12.04 -12.17
C GLU A 263 -6.52 12.78 -13.21
N ALA A 264 -5.40 12.22 -13.64
CA ALA A 264 -4.60 12.73 -14.74
C ALA A 264 -5.01 12.01 -16.03
N ILE A 265 -5.27 12.78 -17.09
CA ILE A 265 -5.74 12.27 -18.38
C ILE A 265 -4.92 12.89 -19.50
N ALA A 266 -4.45 12.05 -20.44
CA ALA A 266 -3.83 12.52 -21.66
C ALA A 266 -4.90 12.88 -22.70
N PHE A 267 -4.60 13.91 -23.50
CA PHE A 267 -5.49 14.41 -24.55
C PHE A 267 -4.86 14.25 -25.93
N ASP A 268 -5.70 14.20 -26.94
CA ASP A 268 -5.26 14.35 -28.33
C ASP A 268 -5.23 15.84 -28.73
N GLU A 269 -4.80 16.12 -29.95
CA GLU A 269 -4.70 17.48 -30.50
C GLU A 269 -6.06 18.20 -30.61
N THR A 270 -7.18 17.44 -30.56
CA THR A 270 -8.54 17.98 -30.56
C THR A 270 -9.11 18.20 -29.15
N GLY A 271 -8.32 17.90 -28.09
CA GLY A 271 -8.74 18.01 -26.71
C GLY A 271 -9.61 16.85 -26.22
N ARG A 272 -9.64 15.71 -26.94
CA ARG A 272 -10.40 14.52 -26.51
C ARG A 272 -9.54 13.64 -25.60
N PRO A 273 -10.13 13.06 -24.52
CA PRO A 273 -9.42 12.13 -23.65
C PRO A 273 -8.90 10.92 -24.41
N ARG A 274 -7.66 10.54 -24.13
CA ARG A 274 -7.04 9.30 -24.60
C ARG A 274 -7.31 8.16 -23.62
N PRO A 275 -7.31 6.88 -24.06
CA PRO A 275 -7.45 5.72 -23.19
C PRO A 275 -6.40 5.67 -22.07
N PHE A 276 -6.73 5.04 -20.94
CA PHE A 276 -5.84 4.85 -19.79
C PHE A 276 -4.43 4.37 -20.15
N GLN A 277 -4.32 3.38 -21.06
CA GLN A 277 -3.02 2.83 -21.48
C GLN A 277 -2.10 3.90 -22.09
N VAL A 278 -2.67 4.86 -22.80
CA VAL A 278 -1.93 5.98 -23.41
C VAL A 278 -1.47 6.94 -22.32
N THR A 279 -2.35 7.31 -21.38
CA THR A 279 -2.01 8.12 -20.21
C THR A 279 -0.87 7.49 -19.40
N MET A 280 -0.94 6.18 -19.14
CA MET A 280 0.09 5.45 -18.38
C MET A 280 1.47 5.44 -19.05
N ARG A 281 1.57 5.62 -20.37
CA ARG A 281 2.86 5.76 -21.06
C ARG A 281 3.64 6.97 -20.59
N ARG A 282 2.98 8.04 -20.17
CA ARG A 282 3.61 9.24 -19.61
C ARG A 282 4.24 8.94 -18.24
N PHE A 283 3.52 8.25 -17.35
CA PHE A 283 3.95 7.96 -15.99
C PHE A 283 5.14 6.97 -15.91
N GLY A 284 5.32 6.14 -16.91
CA GLY A 284 6.44 5.18 -16.99
C GLY A 284 7.75 5.76 -17.54
N ARG A 285 7.76 6.99 -18.06
CA ARG A 285 8.91 7.60 -18.74
C ARG A 285 9.69 8.51 -17.81
N ARG A 286 11.02 8.37 -17.83
CA ARG A 286 11.96 9.27 -17.13
C ARG A 286 12.86 10.04 -18.10
N LEU A 287 12.89 9.64 -19.37
CA LEU A 287 13.66 10.27 -20.45
C LEU A 287 12.69 10.87 -21.46
N ASP A 288 13.14 11.91 -22.17
CA ASP A 288 12.40 12.60 -23.24
C ASP A 288 11.04 13.20 -22.78
N VAL A 289 10.94 13.63 -21.51
CA VAL A 289 9.70 14.15 -20.92
C VAL A 289 9.19 15.37 -21.68
N ASP A 290 10.08 16.32 -22.06
CA ASP A 290 9.70 17.54 -22.78
C ASP A 290 9.13 17.23 -24.16
N LYS A 291 9.71 16.27 -24.89
CA LYS A 291 9.18 15.81 -26.17
C LYS A 291 7.80 15.20 -26.00
N LEU A 292 7.64 14.32 -25.02
CA LEU A 292 6.36 13.68 -24.72
C LEU A 292 5.29 14.66 -24.24
N ARG A 293 5.68 15.73 -23.55
CA ARG A 293 4.78 16.82 -23.16
C ARG A 293 4.11 17.46 -24.38
N GLY A 294 4.87 17.67 -25.46
CA GLY A 294 4.33 18.20 -26.72
C GLY A 294 3.45 17.21 -27.48
N GLU A 295 3.86 15.93 -27.54
CA GLU A 295 3.15 14.90 -28.29
C GLU A 295 1.90 14.35 -27.57
N LEU A 296 1.89 14.36 -26.25
CA LEU A 296 0.85 13.78 -25.42
C LEU A 296 0.61 14.64 -24.17
N PRO A 297 -0.04 15.79 -24.31
CA PRO A 297 -0.33 16.67 -23.19
C PRO A 297 -1.23 15.98 -22.15
N ILE A 298 -0.96 16.22 -20.86
CA ILE A 298 -1.73 15.70 -19.73
C ILE A 298 -2.39 16.85 -18.98
N GLY A 299 -3.69 16.69 -18.66
CA GLY A 299 -4.42 17.52 -17.73
C GLY A 299 -4.76 16.79 -16.44
N ALA A 300 -4.99 17.52 -15.37
CA ALA A 300 -5.45 17.00 -14.08
C ALA A 300 -6.86 17.51 -13.76
N PHE A 301 -7.72 16.62 -13.29
CA PHE A 301 -9.07 16.92 -12.82
C PHE A 301 -9.16 16.58 -11.34
N PHE A 302 -9.35 17.57 -10.49
CA PHE A 302 -9.47 17.38 -9.06
C PHE A 302 -10.93 17.17 -8.68
N PHE A 303 -11.19 16.18 -7.86
CA PHE A 303 -12.52 15.83 -7.36
C PHE A 303 -12.58 15.81 -5.83
N ASP A 304 -11.45 15.94 -5.13
CA ASP A 304 -11.42 16.03 -3.68
C ASP A 304 -10.27 16.91 -3.19
N CYS A 305 -10.52 17.64 -2.08
CA CYS A 305 -9.53 18.38 -1.34
C CYS A 305 -9.39 17.80 0.05
N LEU A 306 -8.21 17.28 0.37
CA LEU A 306 -7.94 16.61 1.66
C LEU A 306 -7.32 17.55 2.70
N SER A 307 -6.59 18.55 2.22
CA SER A 307 -5.98 19.60 3.06
C SER A 307 -5.85 20.89 2.28
N ILE A 308 -6.08 22.02 2.94
CA ILE A 308 -5.85 23.35 2.41
C ILE A 308 -5.31 24.26 3.52
N GLU A 309 -4.34 25.14 3.20
CA GLU A 309 -3.69 26.06 4.13
C GLU A 309 -3.25 25.38 5.45
N ARG A 310 -2.60 24.22 5.33
CA ARG A 310 -2.13 23.36 6.43
C ARG A 310 -3.24 22.80 7.33
N SER A 311 -4.51 23.01 6.97
CA SER A 311 -5.65 22.47 7.70
C SER A 311 -6.13 21.19 7.03
N SER A 312 -6.08 20.04 7.72
CA SER A 312 -6.68 18.81 7.23
C SER A 312 -8.20 18.93 7.26
N ILE A 313 -8.82 18.71 6.12
CA ILE A 313 -10.28 18.68 5.95
C ILE A 313 -10.76 17.29 5.50
N ALA A 314 -9.87 16.30 5.46
CA ALA A 314 -10.14 14.95 4.98
C ALA A 314 -11.32 14.26 5.70
N GLN A 315 -11.61 14.65 6.95
CA GLN A 315 -12.71 14.10 7.74
C GLN A 315 -14.03 14.89 7.62
N ARG A 316 -14.01 16.04 6.91
CA ARG A 316 -15.24 16.81 6.68
C ARG A 316 -16.12 16.12 5.62
N PRO A 317 -17.42 16.39 5.60
CA PRO A 317 -18.31 15.93 4.53
C PRO A 317 -17.78 16.32 3.15
N LEU A 318 -17.97 15.46 2.14
CA LEU A 318 -17.48 15.71 0.77
C LEU A 318 -17.92 17.06 0.22
N ARG A 319 -19.17 17.48 0.49
CA ARG A 319 -19.70 18.80 0.05
C ARG A 319 -18.86 19.98 0.55
N ASP A 320 -18.26 19.86 1.74
CA ASP A 320 -17.45 20.94 2.34
C ASP A 320 -16.04 20.92 1.76
N ARG A 321 -15.51 19.72 1.48
CA ARG A 321 -14.22 19.54 0.83
C ARG A 321 -14.23 19.98 -0.64
N TYR A 322 -15.37 19.81 -1.31
CA TYR A 322 -15.55 20.22 -2.69
C TYR A 322 -15.65 21.74 -2.88
N ARG A 323 -16.00 22.48 -1.82
CA ARG A 323 -16.10 23.93 -1.83
C ARG A 323 -14.81 24.65 -1.42
N ALA A 324 -13.85 23.91 -0.88
CA ALA A 324 -12.58 24.45 -0.41
C ALA A 324 -11.62 24.75 -1.57
#